data_46c2632daae57c193d9becb56a9629bf
#
_entry.id   46c2632daae57c193d9becb56a9629bf
#
_cell.length_a   1.000
_cell.length_b   1.000
_cell.length_c   1.000
_cell.angle_alpha   90.00
_cell.angle_beta   90.00
_cell.angle_gamma   90.00
#
_symmetry.space_group_name_H-M   'P 1'
#
loop_
_entity.id
_entity.type
_entity.pdbx_description
1 polymer ?
#
loop_
_entity_poly.entity_id
_entity_poly.type
_entity_poly.pdbx_seq_one_letter_code
_entity_poly.pdbx_strand_id
1 'polypeptide(L)'
;YYSRSRLKLSKLPTLYFSQAKDTDMKMRIYDKARELNESSPQKTERLKTWLGWEDMSNVYRVEVTLHNTNVRDFMERFGERLYSECGEHSNVLNLLGMSDFRLAMFLDSVDRLIYFRNKRTREKISLVELASGI
;
A
#
# COMPACT_ATOMS: atom_id res chain seq x y z
N TYR A 1 3.67 -18.01 0.25
CA TYR A 1 3.92 -18.82 1.45
C TYR A 1 5.27 -18.47 2.03
N TYR A 2 5.35 -17.41 2.84
CA TYR A 2 6.54 -17.19 3.66
C TYR A 2 6.34 -17.94 4.98
N SER A 3 6.95 -19.12 5.08
CA SER A 3 6.98 -19.87 6.30
C SER A 3 7.95 -19.21 7.30
N ARG A 4 7.42 -18.87 8.45
CA ARG A 4 7.99 -18.94 9.80
C ARG A 4 9.43 -18.50 10.11
N SER A 5 10.21 -17.94 9.22
CA SER A 5 11.43 -17.27 9.65
C SER A 5 11.02 -15.93 10.25
N ARG A 6 11.49 -15.62 11.44
CA ARG A 6 11.41 -14.30 12.05
C ARG A 6 12.07 -13.33 11.08
N LEU A 7 11.26 -12.78 10.17
CA LEU A 7 11.69 -11.76 9.24
C LEU A 7 12.14 -10.55 10.08
N LYS A 8 13.42 -10.45 10.34
CA LYS A 8 14.02 -9.20 10.77
C LYS A 8 13.98 -8.29 9.55
N LEU A 9 12.91 -7.50 9.43
CA LEU A 9 12.73 -6.50 8.37
C LEU A 9 13.98 -5.62 8.19
N SER A 10 14.72 -5.40 9.26
CA SER A 10 15.99 -4.67 9.25
C SER A 10 17.11 -5.28 8.38
N LYS A 11 16.96 -6.50 7.88
CA LYS A 11 17.94 -7.17 7.02
C LYS A 11 17.49 -7.38 5.59
N LEU A 12 16.21 -7.13 5.27
CA LEU A 12 15.70 -7.31 3.92
C LEU A 12 15.62 -5.96 3.21
N PRO A 13 16.34 -5.77 2.11
CA PRO A 13 16.34 -4.51 1.39
C PRO A 13 14.96 -4.19 0.78
N THR A 14 14.23 -5.21 0.33
CA THR A 14 12.91 -5.04 -0.29
C THR A 14 12.11 -6.33 -0.19
N LEU A 15 10.82 -6.20 0.17
CA LEU A 15 9.85 -7.28 0.10
C LEU A 15 8.94 -7.08 -1.11
N TYR A 16 8.73 -8.14 -1.88
CA TYR A 16 7.84 -8.14 -3.03
C TYR A 16 6.67 -9.08 -2.80
N PHE A 17 5.47 -8.62 -3.16
CA PHE A 17 4.24 -9.39 -3.10
C PHE A 17 3.54 -9.32 -4.45
N SER A 18 3.03 -10.45 -4.91
CA SER A 18 2.19 -10.55 -6.10
C SER A 18 1.23 -11.71 -5.94
N GLN A 19 0.09 -11.67 -6.59
CA GLN A 19 -0.80 -12.82 -6.66
C GLN A 19 -0.26 -13.82 -7.68
N ALA A 20 -0.27 -15.11 -7.34
CA ALA A 20 0.31 -16.16 -8.19
C ALA A 20 -0.37 -16.30 -9.57
N LYS A 21 -1.60 -15.81 -9.71
CA LYS A 21 -2.40 -15.88 -10.95
C LYS A 21 -2.65 -14.52 -11.60
N ASP A 22 -2.37 -13.43 -10.88
CA ASP A 22 -2.62 -12.07 -11.32
C ASP A 22 -1.30 -11.30 -11.23
N THR A 23 -0.60 -11.21 -12.34
CA THR A 23 0.66 -10.47 -12.44
C THR A 23 0.46 -8.97 -12.48
N ASP A 24 -0.79 -8.52 -12.59
CA ASP A 24 -1.14 -7.12 -12.82
C ASP A 24 -1.13 -6.29 -11.53
N MET A 25 -1.23 -6.95 -10.36
CA MET A 25 -1.14 -6.28 -9.06
C MET A 25 0.15 -6.70 -8.35
N LYS A 26 0.98 -5.72 -8.02
CA LYS A 26 2.24 -5.91 -7.32
C LYS A 26 2.37 -4.92 -6.18
N MET A 27 2.98 -5.37 -5.10
CA MET A 27 3.33 -4.51 -3.97
C MET A 27 4.79 -4.73 -3.61
N ARG A 28 5.45 -3.65 -3.19
CA ARG A 28 6.77 -3.70 -2.60
C ARG A 28 6.81 -2.89 -1.30
N ILE A 29 7.55 -3.40 -0.34
CA ILE A 29 7.84 -2.72 0.92
C ILE A 29 9.35 -2.63 1.04
N TYR A 30 9.89 -1.44 1.27
CA TYR A 30 11.33 -1.23 1.37
C TYR A 30 11.70 -0.09 2.32
N ASP A 31 12.96 -0.13 2.77
CA ASP A 31 13.55 0.90 3.60
C ASP A 31 13.81 2.16 2.76
N LYS A 32 12.93 3.16 2.91
CA LYS A 32 13.02 4.41 2.17
C LYS A 32 14.14 5.30 2.68
N ALA A 33 14.44 5.26 3.97
CA ALA A 33 15.55 6.02 4.54
C ALA A 33 16.88 5.58 3.93
N ARG A 34 17.09 4.28 3.84
CA ARG A 34 18.27 3.71 3.22
C ARG A 34 18.38 4.07 1.74
N GLU A 35 17.31 3.91 0.97
CA GLU A 35 17.29 4.27 -0.47
C GLU A 35 17.66 5.75 -0.69
N LEU A 36 17.13 6.64 0.13
CA LEU A 36 17.43 8.07 0.02
C LEU A 36 18.88 8.38 0.37
N ASN A 37 19.42 7.77 1.42
CA ASN A 37 20.81 7.96 1.82
C ASN A 37 21.80 7.45 0.77
N GLU A 38 21.46 6.33 0.11
CA GLU A 38 22.28 5.74 -0.96
C GLU A 38 22.17 6.52 -2.28
N SER A 39 21.01 7.11 -2.59
CA SER A 39 20.72 7.71 -3.90
C SER A 39 20.92 9.22 -3.96
N SER A 40 20.55 9.97 -2.94
CA SER A 40 20.64 11.44 -2.97
C SER A 40 20.41 12.09 -1.59
N PRO A 41 21.46 12.50 -0.90
CA PRO A 41 21.34 13.25 0.37
C PRO A 41 20.49 14.53 0.26
N GLN A 42 20.54 15.19 -0.89
CA GLN A 42 19.75 16.42 -1.13
C GLN A 42 18.24 16.15 -1.17
N LYS A 43 17.80 15.00 -1.70
CA LYS A 43 16.39 14.60 -1.66
C LYS A 43 15.93 14.28 -0.24
N THR A 44 16.81 13.73 0.57
CA THR A 44 16.53 13.45 1.98
C THR A 44 16.20 14.74 2.73
N GLU A 45 17.02 15.77 2.59
CA GLU A 45 16.79 17.05 3.26
C GLU A 45 15.52 17.75 2.78
N ARG A 46 15.23 17.71 1.47
CA ARG A 46 13.96 18.24 0.95
C ARG A 46 12.74 17.52 1.50
N LEU A 47 12.79 16.20 1.62
CA LEU A 47 11.70 15.39 2.17
C LEU A 47 11.51 15.66 3.67
N LYS A 48 12.59 15.77 4.45
CA LYS A 48 12.53 16.18 5.86
C LYS A 48 11.80 17.51 6.00
N THR A 49 12.22 18.50 5.26
CA THR A 49 11.61 19.84 5.28
C THR A 49 10.13 19.79 4.88
N TRP A 50 9.80 19.05 3.82
CA TRP A 50 8.44 18.97 3.31
C TRP A 50 7.49 18.22 4.23
N LEU A 51 7.96 17.14 4.87
CA LEU A 51 7.18 16.33 5.80
C LEU A 51 7.20 16.86 7.24
N GLY A 52 8.07 17.84 7.55
CA GLY A 52 8.27 18.32 8.92
C GLY A 52 8.92 17.28 9.83
N TRP A 53 9.69 16.34 9.27
CA TRP A 53 10.33 15.26 10.01
C TRP A 53 11.79 15.58 10.29
N GLU A 54 12.18 15.50 11.56
CA GLU A 54 13.58 15.70 11.97
C GLU A 54 14.43 14.46 11.70
N ASP A 55 13.84 13.28 11.89
CA ASP A 55 14.50 11.98 11.69
C ASP A 55 13.79 11.17 10.63
N MET A 56 14.56 10.69 9.67
CA MET A 56 14.11 9.76 8.59
C MET A 56 14.57 8.33 8.83
N SER A 57 15.14 8.01 10.00
CA SER A 57 15.49 6.64 10.35
C SER A 57 14.22 5.79 10.48
N ASN A 58 14.29 4.53 10.05
CA ASN A 58 13.16 3.59 10.11
C ASN A 58 11.91 3.99 9.29
N VAL A 59 12.09 4.77 8.23
CA VAL A 59 11.00 5.09 7.30
C VAL A 59 10.91 4.01 6.23
N TYR A 60 9.80 3.28 6.25
CA TYR A 60 9.48 2.27 5.24
C TYR A 60 8.44 2.80 4.27
N ARG A 61 8.60 2.44 3.00
CA ARG A 61 7.64 2.79 1.96
C ARG A 61 6.91 1.56 1.47
N VAL A 62 5.59 1.67 1.38
CA VAL A 62 4.73 0.68 0.75
C VAL A 62 4.27 1.24 -0.59
N GLU A 63 4.54 0.54 -1.66
CA GLU A 63 4.09 0.91 -3.01
C GLU A 63 3.25 -0.22 -3.59
N VAL A 64 2.10 0.14 -4.14
CA VAL A 64 1.24 -0.77 -4.91
C VAL A 64 1.24 -0.32 -6.35
N THR A 65 1.54 -1.24 -7.26
CA THR A 65 1.43 -1.04 -8.70
C THR A 65 0.16 -1.71 -9.17
N LEU A 66 -0.71 -0.94 -9.82
CA LEU A 66 -1.98 -1.38 -10.38
C LEU A 66 -1.99 -1.16 -11.89
N HIS A 67 -2.56 -2.09 -12.61
CA HIS A 67 -2.87 -1.95 -14.03
C HIS A 67 -4.33 -1.53 -14.22
N ASN A 68 -4.71 -1.16 -15.43
CA ASN A 68 -6.06 -0.72 -15.76
C ASN A 68 -7.14 -1.76 -15.40
N THR A 69 -6.81 -3.04 -15.49
CA THR A 69 -7.70 -4.15 -15.10
C THR A 69 -8.04 -4.09 -13.61
N ASN A 70 -7.06 -3.80 -12.74
CA ASN A 70 -7.27 -3.70 -11.30
C ASN A 70 -8.12 -2.47 -10.93
N VAL A 71 -7.88 -1.34 -11.61
CA VAL A 71 -8.67 -0.13 -11.41
C VAL A 71 -10.13 -0.38 -11.82
N ARG A 72 -10.34 -1.04 -12.95
CA ARG A 72 -11.68 -1.40 -13.42
C ARG A 72 -12.39 -2.35 -12.45
N ASP A 73 -11.73 -3.42 -12.01
CA ASP A 73 -12.26 -4.37 -11.02
C ASP A 73 -12.64 -3.66 -9.71
N PHE A 74 -11.82 -2.72 -9.24
CA PHE A 74 -12.15 -1.89 -8.08
C PHE A 74 -13.41 -1.03 -8.33
N MET A 75 -13.49 -0.39 -9.49
CA MET A 75 -14.66 0.42 -9.87
C MET A 75 -15.93 -0.41 -9.99
N GLU A 76 -15.87 -1.62 -10.55
CA GLU A 76 -17.01 -2.53 -10.64
C GLU A 76 -17.52 -2.96 -9.26
N ARG A 77 -16.65 -3.18 -8.30
CA ARG A 77 -17.01 -3.59 -6.93
C ARG A 77 -17.54 -2.46 -6.05
N PHE A 78 -17.00 -1.27 -6.23
CA PHE A 78 -17.26 -0.14 -5.32
C PHE A 78 -17.82 1.10 -6.04
N GLY A 79 -17.92 1.07 -7.37
CA GLY A 79 -18.25 2.23 -8.19
C GLY A 79 -19.62 2.84 -7.87
N GLU A 80 -20.67 2.05 -7.74
CA GLU A 80 -22.02 2.54 -7.44
C GLU A 80 -22.04 3.35 -6.13
N ARG A 81 -21.36 2.86 -5.11
CA ARG A 81 -21.25 3.55 -3.82
C ARG A 81 -20.44 4.84 -3.93
N LEU A 82 -19.36 4.81 -4.67
CA LEU A 82 -18.49 5.98 -4.87
C LEU A 82 -19.12 7.02 -5.79
N TYR A 83 -19.87 6.59 -6.83
CA TYR A 83 -20.58 7.49 -7.73
C TYR A 83 -21.74 8.22 -7.03
N SER A 84 -22.44 7.56 -6.10
CA SER A 84 -23.49 8.20 -5.33
C SER A 84 -22.97 9.35 -4.46
N GLU A 85 -21.72 9.27 -4.01
CA GLU A 85 -21.08 10.31 -3.19
C GLU A 85 -20.44 11.43 -4.04
N CYS A 86 -20.02 11.13 -5.26
CA CYS A 86 -19.24 12.04 -6.11
C CYS A 86 -20.02 12.66 -7.29
N GLY A 87 -21.26 12.23 -7.54
CA GLY A 87 -22.12 12.68 -8.65
C GLY A 87 -21.84 11.95 -9.98
N GLU A 88 -22.82 11.93 -10.85
CA GLU A 88 -22.90 11.15 -12.10
C GLU A 88 -21.81 11.45 -13.15
N HIS A 89 -21.00 12.49 -12.98
CA HIS A 89 -20.04 12.96 -13.98
C HIS A 89 -18.58 12.69 -13.63
N SER A 90 -18.31 11.86 -12.63
CA SER A 90 -16.94 11.56 -12.23
C SER A 90 -16.30 10.57 -13.19
N ASN A 91 -15.46 11.05 -14.09
CA ASN A 91 -14.60 10.15 -14.85
C ASN A 91 -13.49 9.57 -13.95
N VAL A 92 -12.86 8.47 -14.39
CA VAL A 92 -11.80 7.77 -13.64
C VAL A 92 -10.66 8.71 -13.25
N LEU A 93 -10.34 9.70 -14.09
CA LEU A 93 -9.27 10.66 -13.81
C LEU A 93 -9.62 11.58 -12.65
N ASN A 94 -10.88 12.02 -12.58
CA ASN A 94 -11.35 12.83 -11.45
C ASN A 94 -11.31 12.04 -10.15
N LEU A 95 -11.74 10.77 -10.17
CA LEU A 95 -11.68 9.89 -9.01
C LEU A 95 -10.23 9.64 -8.56
N LEU A 96 -9.32 9.40 -9.49
CA LEU A 96 -7.90 9.28 -9.19
C LEU A 96 -7.28 10.58 -8.63
N GLY A 97 -7.90 11.72 -8.88
CA GLY A 97 -7.56 13.00 -8.26
C GLY A 97 -7.93 13.07 -6.77
N MET A 98 -8.93 12.31 -6.31
CA MET A 98 -9.42 12.32 -4.93
C MET A 98 -8.53 11.48 -4.01
N SER A 99 -8.12 12.05 -2.87
CA SER A 99 -7.27 11.36 -1.88
C SER A 99 -7.94 10.11 -1.32
N ASP A 100 -9.21 10.21 -0.98
CA ASP A 100 -9.97 9.13 -0.33
C ASP A 100 -10.19 7.95 -1.28
N PHE A 101 -10.43 8.22 -2.56
CA PHE A 101 -10.52 7.18 -3.58
C PHE A 101 -9.18 6.44 -3.72
N ARG A 102 -8.07 7.18 -3.82
CA ARG A 102 -6.73 6.57 -3.90
C ARG A 102 -6.40 5.75 -2.66
N LEU A 103 -6.76 6.26 -1.48
CA LEU A 103 -6.56 5.56 -0.22
C LEU A 103 -7.39 4.27 -0.16
N ALA A 104 -8.68 4.32 -0.50
CA ALA A 104 -9.55 3.15 -0.53
C ALA A 104 -9.02 2.08 -1.49
N MET A 105 -8.60 2.46 -2.69
CA MET A 105 -8.02 1.56 -3.67
C MET A 105 -6.67 0.96 -3.20
N PHE A 106 -5.85 1.76 -2.53
CA PHE A 106 -4.61 1.30 -1.92
C PHE A 106 -4.88 0.27 -0.83
N LEU A 107 -5.79 0.54 0.10
CA LEU A 107 -6.14 -0.35 1.21
C LEU A 107 -6.75 -1.68 0.71
N ASP A 108 -7.68 -1.64 -0.26
CA ASP A 108 -8.21 -2.84 -0.90
C ASP A 108 -7.10 -3.69 -1.53
N SER A 109 -6.17 -3.04 -2.22
CA SER A 109 -5.05 -3.73 -2.87
C SER A 109 -4.10 -4.38 -1.85
N VAL A 110 -3.80 -3.69 -0.76
CA VAL A 110 -2.98 -4.23 0.33
C VAL A 110 -3.65 -5.45 0.95
N ASP A 111 -4.94 -5.39 1.25
CA ASP A 111 -5.70 -6.51 1.84
C ASP A 111 -5.83 -7.73 0.92
N ARG A 112 -5.76 -7.53 -0.38
CA ARG A 112 -5.72 -8.62 -1.38
C ARG A 112 -4.37 -9.29 -1.45
N LEU A 113 -3.29 -8.56 -1.21
CA LEU A 113 -1.91 -9.04 -1.32
C LEU A 113 -1.34 -9.56 0.00
N ILE A 114 -1.70 -8.93 1.12
CA ILE A 114 -1.24 -9.30 2.45
C ILE A 114 -2.42 -9.45 3.40
N TYR A 115 -2.46 -10.57 4.09
CA TYR A 115 -3.35 -10.77 5.21
C TYR A 115 -2.68 -11.62 6.28
N PHE A 116 -3.12 -11.43 7.49
CA PHE A 116 -2.68 -12.20 8.65
C PHE A 116 -3.79 -13.16 9.08
N ARG A 117 -3.45 -14.19 9.81
CA ARG A 117 -4.43 -15.10 10.41
C ARG A 117 -4.21 -15.19 11.91
N ASN A 118 -5.27 -15.04 12.64
CA ASN A 118 -5.26 -15.33 14.06
C ASN A 118 -4.87 -16.80 14.25
N LYS A 119 -3.92 -17.08 15.14
CA LYS A 119 -3.42 -18.44 15.35
C LYS A 119 -4.49 -19.38 15.93
N ARG A 120 -5.41 -18.84 16.75
CA ARG A 120 -6.45 -19.61 17.44
C ARG A 120 -7.71 -19.75 16.59
N THR A 121 -8.28 -18.63 16.13
CA THR A 121 -9.56 -18.61 15.41
C THR A 121 -9.43 -18.90 13.93
N ARG A 122 -8.22 -18.76 13.36
CA ARG A 122 -7.96 -18.83 11.91
C ARG A 122 -8.60 -17.72 11.10
N GLU A 123 -9.23 -16.75 11.73
CA GLU A 123 -9.81 -15.59 11.09
C GLU A 123 -8.76 -14.76 10.37
N LYS A 124 -9.15 -14.21 9.25
CA LYS A 124 -8.33 -13.25 8.48
C LYS A 124 -8.33 -11.91 9.23
N ILE A 125 -7.15 -11.35 9.39
CA ILE A 125 -6.93 -10.02 9.97
C ILE A 125 -6.26 -9.18 8.88
N SER A 126 -6.81 -8.03 8.57
CA SER A 126 -6.22 -7.10 7.61
C SER A 126 -4.98 -6.41 8.18
N LEU A 127 -4.14 -5.86 7.30
CA LEU A 127 -3.01 -5.04 7.74
C LEU A 127 -3.51 -3.78 8.47
N VAL A 128 -4.64 -3.24 8.05
CA VAL A 128 -5.25 -2.04 8.63
C VAL A 128 -5.71 -2.30 10.07
N GLU A 129 -6.40 -3.42 10.30
CA GLU A 129 -6.81 -3.84 11.66
C GLU A 129 -5.61 -4.01 12.59
N LEU A 130 -4.52 -4.64 12.11
CA LEU A 130 -3.29 -4.76 12.89
C LEU A 130 -2.64 -3.41 13.19
N ALA A 131 -2.64 -2.48 12.24
CA ALA A 131 -2.05 -1.17 12.40
C ALA A 131 -2.85 -0.27 13.34
N SER A 132 -4.18 -0.42 13.37
CA SER A 132 -5.07 0.34 14.27
C SER A 132 -5.09 -0.19 15.70
N GLY A 133 -4.45 -1.33 15.96
CA GLY A 133 -4.37 -1.90 17.31
C GLY A 133 -5.69 -2.46 17.84
N ILE A 134 -6.63 -2.78 16.94
CA ILE A 134 -7.95 -3.37 17.24
C ILE A 134 -7.85 -4.90 17.22
#